data_b79e001d30b092f0071d29940403e992
#
_entry.id   b79e001d30b092f0071d29940403e992
#
_cell.length_a   1.000
_cell.length_b   1.000
_cell.length_c   1.000
_cell.angle_alpha   90.00
_cell.angle_beta   90.00
_cell.angle_gamma   90.00
#
_symmetry.space_group_name_H-M   'P 1'
#
loop_
_entity.id
_entity.type
_entity.pdbx_description
1 polymer ?
#
loop_
_entity_poly.entity_id
_entity_poly.type
_entity_poly.pdbx_seq_one_letter_code
_entity_poly.pdbx_strand_id
1 'polypeptide(L)'
;MKTVRTYILAGVAAFALTSCNDYLTTVPKDAMSPATTWKTGDDAEKFLVGCYDGWEEGAALLYWDAGSDFAYNNFPWEGFTNIGNGSLSPSSPGWSFYDYTIIGRCNTFLENVDKCVFSSDAVKKDLVAQVKAIRAYNYFRMGFLYGGVPIVKPFTSAQEARVPRNTEQEVKDLVFKDLDEAIADINTSPAARGRIAKGAALAMKMRAALYWGDYQKAKDAAQAIIDLGKYELDPDYTNLFKLAGVDSKEIILAVQYKSGTRPLGTIGQLYNNADGGWSSVVPTQKCVDNYEMSNGMTIDEAGSGYDATHPFHGRDPRMAMTILYPGCDWEGSIFNTLDENVNGKKNPNYPTNAANSSKTALTWRKYLDPKTQYADVWDTEACPIVFRYAEVLLTWAEAENELNGPSANVYAMIDKVRTRVGMPAVDQSKYNTKDKLRELIRRERGSEFAGEGLRRADILRWTSNGKMVAETVLNGPLNRITGTINTSATDPTMRAVVSGSSKVEDRTFQTFNRYLPIPQWNISDNPKLEQNPGYAK
;
A
#
# COMPACT_ATOMS: atom_id res chain seq x y z
N MET A 1 55.61 -36.40 -56.45
CA MET A 1 54.36 -35.61 -56.44
C MET A 1 53.35 -36.00 -55.34
N LYS A 2 53.40 -37.18 -54.74
CA LYS A 2 52.47 -37.55 -53.66
C LYS A 2 52.81 -36.93 -52.29
N THR A 3 54.11 -36.70 -51.98
CA THR A 3 54.54 -36.13 -50.69
C THR A 3 54.27 -34.63 -50.55
N VAL A 4 54.32 -33.87 -51.62
CA VAL A 4 54.02 -32.40 -51.55
C VAL A 4 52.50 -32.09 -51.32
N ARG A 5 51.61 -32.98 -51.82
CA ARG A 5 50.16 -32.82 -51.59
C ARG A 5 49.76 -33.09 -50.13
N THR A 6 50.50 -33.96 -49.43
CA THR A 6 50.19 -34.30 -48.01
C THR A 6 50.56 -33.13 -47.07
N TYR A 7 51.65 -32.42 -47.35
CA TYR A 7 52.06 -31.25 -46.54
C TYR A 7 51.19 -30.02 -46.78
N ILE A 8 50.66 -29.86 -47.98
CA ILE A 8 49.72 -28.75 -48.26
C ILE A 8 48.34 -28.97 -47.58
N LEU A 9 47.89 -30.24 -47.55
CA LEU A 9 46.61 -30.55 -46.81
C LEU A 9 46.79 -30.44 -45.28
N ALA A 10 47.98 -30.80 -44.73
CA ALA A 10 48.30 -30.65 -43.31
C ALA A 10 48.40 -29.16 -42.89
N GLY A 11 48.98 -28.30 -43.78
CA GLY A 11 49.08 -26.86 -43.54
C GLY A 11 47.75 -26.14 -43.57
N VAL A 12 46.83 -26.53 -44.45
CA VAL A 12 45.48 -25.97 -44.52
C VAL A 12 44.60 -26.42 -43.32
N ALA A 13 44.78 -27.67 -42.82
CA ALA A 13 44.07 -28.15 -41.64
C ALA A 13 44.56 -27.47 -40.34
N ALA A 14 45.87 -27.09 -40.27
CA ALA A 14 46.42 -26.38 -39.10
C ALA A 14 45.95 -24.89 -39.03
N PHE A 15 45.69 -24.25 -40.18
CA PHE A 15 45.13 -22.90 -40.21
C PHE A 15 43.61 -22.83 -39.92
N ALA A 16 42.88 -23.93 -40.07
CA ALA A 16 41.47 -23.99 -39.78
C ALA A 16 41.15 -24.14 -38.26
N LEU A 17 42.14 -24.41 -37.42
CA LEU A 17 41.98 -24.55 -35.97
C LEU A 17 42.25 -23.28 -35.17
N THR A 18 42.63 -22.16 -35.82
CA THR A 18 42.77 -20.85 -35.17
C THR A 18 41.59 -19.94 -35.44
N SER A 19 40.44 -20.48 -35.92
CA SER A 19 39.24 -19.71 -36.23
C SER A 19 38.47 -19.43 -34.93
N CYS A 20 38.65 -18.22 -34.47
CA CYS A 20 37.62 -17.39 -33.83
C CYS A 20 36.76 -18.05 -32.75
N ASN A 21 37.28 -18.16 -31.54
CA ASN A 21 36.43 -18.24 -30.34
C ASN A 21 35.58 -16.96 -30.13
N ASP A 22 35.99 -15.83 -30.69
CA ASP A 22 35.25 -14.54 -30.57
C ASP A 22 34.01 -14.43 -31.46
N TYR A 23 33.87 -15.27 -32.49
CA TYR A 23 32.71 -15.22 -33.40
C TYR A 23 31.47 -15.98 -32.87
N LEU A 24 31.64 -16.80 -31.84
CA LEU A 24 30.56 -17.58 -31.21
C LEU A 24 30.01 -16.93 -29.94
N THR A 25 30.62 -15.88 -29.42
CA THR A 25 30.12 -15.05 -28.33
C THR A 25 29.43 -13.82 -28.90
N THR A 26 28.30 -14.01 -29.59
CA THR A 26 27.42 -12.89 -29.94
C THR A 26 26.75 -12.41 -28.67
N VAL A 27 27.29 -11.31 -28.12
CA VAL A 27 26.62 -10.58 -27.06
C VAL A 27 25.42 -9.86 -27.69
N PRO A 28 24.16 -10.10 -27.26
CA PRO A 28 23.02 -9.37 -27.76
C PRO A 28 23.26 -7.87 -27.62
N LYS A 29 23.09 -7.11 -28.71
CA LYS A 29 23.28 -5.63 -28.70
C LYS A 29 22.05 -4.89 -28.16
N ASP A 30 20.94 -5.56 -28.10
CA ASP A 30 19.59 -5.11 -27.74
C ASP A 30 19.07 -5.65 -26.41
N ALA A 31 19.87 -6.47 -25.71
CA ALA A 31 19.56 -7.00 -24.39
C ALA A 31 20.76 -6.85 -23.43
N MET A 32 20.46 -6.59 -22.16
CA MET A 32 21.47 -6.55 -21.11
C MET A 32 22.05 -7.95 -20.90
N SER A 33 23.37 -8.09 -21.07
CA SER A 33 24.10 -9.32 -20.79
C SER A 33 25.07 -9.11 -19.62
N PRO A 34 25.38 -10.12 -18.81
CA PRO A 34 26.35 -9.99 -17.70
C PRO A 34 27.72 -9.44 -18.15
N ALA A 35 28.15 -9.72 -19.39
CA ALA A 35 29.40 -9.27 -19.94
C ALA A 35 29.44 -7.77 -20.34
N THR A 36 28.26 -7.15 -20.53
CA THR A 36 28.18 -5.77 -21.02
C THR A 36 27.54 -4.82 -20.01
N THR A 37 26.85 -5.31 -18.99
CA THR A 37 25.95 -4.54 -18.13
C THR A 37 26.67 -3.75 -17.03
N TRP A 38 27.84 -4.16 -16.56
CA TRP A 38 28.46 -3.60 -15.36
C TRP A 38 29.78 -2.89 -15.69
N LYS A 39 29.74 -1.82 -16.48
CA LYS A 39 30.94 -1.07 -16.89
C LYS A 39 30.93 0.37 -16.39
N THR A 40 29.78 1.02 -16.45
CA THR A 40 29.63 2.45 -16.18
C THR A 40 28.55 2.73 -15.14
N GLY A 41 28.56 3.93 -14.54
CA GLY A 41 27.48 4.40 -13.68
C GLY A 41 26.11 4.40 -14.37
N ASP A 42 26.07 4.68 -15.69
CA ASP A 42 24.84 4.64 -16.48
C ASP A 42 24.25 3.21 -16.57
N ASP A 43 25.12 2.18 -16.62
CA ASP A 43 24.67 0.80 -16.61
C ASP A 43 24.05 0.44 -15.25
N ALA A 44 24.69 0.88 -14.17
CA ALA A 44 24.15 0.73 -12.81
C ALA A 44 22.80 1.47 -12.65
N GLU A 45 22.68 2.69 -13.19
CA GLU A 45 21.43 3.47 -13.16
C GLU A 45 20.29 2.74 -13.91
N LYS A 46 20.55 2.20 -15.10
CA LYS A 46 19.58 1.40 -15.86
C LYS A 46 19.13 0.16 -15.09
N PHE A 47 20.07 -0.52 -14.41
CA PHE A 47 19.72 -1.68 -13.60
C PHE A 47 18.89 -1.30 -12.37
N LEU A 48 19.18 -0.17 -11.72
CA LEU A 48 18.37 0.38 -10.63
C LEU A 48 16.94 0.65 -11.09
N VAL A 49 16.71 1.15 -12.31
CA VAL A 49 15.35 1.29 -12.88
C VAL A 49 14.62 -0.06 -12.85
N GLY A 50 15.32 -1.15 -13.18
CA GLY A 50 14.77 -2.50 -13.06
C GLY A 50 14.44 -2.93 -11.63
N CYS A 51 15.13 -2.39 -10.61
CA CYS A 51 14.77 -2.62 -9.21
C CYS A 51 13.50 -1.87 -8.79
N TYR A 52 13.22 -0.72 -9.41
CA TYR A 52 11.97 0.00 -9.21
C TYR A 52 10.76 -0.65 -9.90
N ASP A 53 10.97 -1.48 -10.92
CA ASP A 53 9.88 -2.10 -11.63
C ASP A 53 9.23 -3.21 -10.80
N GLY A 54 8.05 -2.92 -10.24
CA GLY A 54 7.28 -3.83 -9.38
C GLY A 54 7.70 -3.82 -7.90
N TRP A 55 8.56 -2.88 -7.44
CA TRP A 55 8.94 -2.79 -6.02
C TRP A 55 7.75 -2.51 -5.10
N GLU A 56 6.77 -1.80 -5.59
CA GLU A 56 5.46 -1.57 -5.02
C GLU A 56 4.41 -1.48 -6.15
N GLU A 57 3.21 -1.94 -5.88
CA GLU A 57 2.12 -1.92 -6.84
C GLU A 57 0.99 -1.03 -6.37
N GLY A 58 0.67 0.00 -7.16
CA GLY A 58 -0.41 0.92 -6.85
C GLY A 58 -1.77 0.24 -6.70
N ALA A 59 -2.02 -0.81 -7.49
CA ALA A 59 -3.22 -1.64 -7.35
C ALA A 59 -3.31 -2.26 -5.94
N ALA A 60 -2.21 -2.87 -5.46
CA ALA A 60 -2.18 -3.49 -4.14
C ALA A 60 -2.43 -2.47 -3.03
N LEU A 61 -1.85 -1.25 -3.12
CA LEU A 61 -2.10 -0.18 -2.15
C LEU A 61 -3.58 0.18 -2.06
N LEU A 62 -4.25 0.38 -3.21
CA LEU A 62 -5.65 0.77 -3.28
C LEU A 62 -6.61 -0.35 -2.83
N TYR A 63 -6.19 -1.62 -2.93
CA TYR A 63 -7.00 -2.78 -2.55
C TYR A 63 -6.78 -3.25 -1.10
N TRP A 64 -5.65 -2.87 -0.47
CA TRP A 64 -5.21 -3.52 0.76
C TRP A 64 -6.16 -3.35 1.94
N ASP A 65 -6.94 -2.26 1.97
CA ASP A 65 -7.96 -2.08 3.01
C ASP A 65 -9.10 -3.11 2.93
N ALA A 66 -9.29 -3.81 1.79
CA ALA A 66 -10.23 -4.94 1.71
C ALA A 66 -9.85 -6.10 2.64
N GLY A 67 -8.59 -6.20 3.07
CA GLY A 67 -8.15 -7.10 4.12
C GLY A 67 -8.47 -6.62 5.54
N SER A 68 -9.18 -5.51 5.72
CA SER A 68 -9.54 -4.90 7.00
C SER A 68 -11.06 -4.80 7.19
N ASP A 69 -11.47 -4.20 8.31
CA ASP A 69 -12.87 -3.88 8.60
C ASP A 69 -13.41 -2.72 7.76
N PHE A 70 -12.55 -1.94 7.10
CA PHE A 70 -12.91 -0.71 6.39
C PHE A 70 -13.30 -0.90 4.94
N ALA A 71 -12.91 -2.00 4.31
CA ALA A 71 -13.30 -2.25 2.93
C ALA A 71 -13.74 -3.69 2.68
N TYR A 72 -14.36 -3.88 1.53
CA TYR A 72 -14.85 -5.14 1.00
C TYR A 72 -14.40 -5.28 -0.45
N ASN A 73 -13.92 -6.46 -0.84
CA ASN A 73 -13.60 -6.77 -2.23
C ASN A 73 -14.77 -7.53 -2.87
N ASN A 74 -15.37 -6.92 -3.89
CA ASN A 74 -16.54 -7.47 -4.58
C ASN A 74 -16.26 -8.78 -5.34
N PHE A 75 -15.00 -8.99 -5.76
CA PHE A 75 -14.63 -10.08 -6.65
C PHE A 75 -13.59 -10.99 -6.01
N PRO A 76 -13.97 -12.24 -5.62
CA PRO A 76 -13.07 -13.17 -4.95
C PRO A 76 -11.78 -13.50 -5.73
N TRP A 77 -11.83 -13.47 -7.07
CA TRP A 77 -10.66 -13.75 -7.93
C TRP A 77 -9.57 -12.65 -7.90
N GLU A 78 -9.86 -11.47 -7.36
CA GLU A 78 -8.87 -10.41 -7.16
C GLU A 78 -7.96 -10.67 -5.95
N GLY A 79 -8.28 -11.68 -5.13
CA GLY A 79 -7.40 -12.21 -4.09
C GLY A 79 -7.47 -11.50 -2.73
N PHE A 80 -8.32 -10.48 -2.54
CA PHE A 80 -8.41 -9.76 -1.27
C PHE A 80 -9.59 -10.22 -0.38
N THR A 81 -10.62 -10.83 -0.97
CA THR A 81 -11.79 -11.33 -0.24
C THR A 81 -11.40 -12.29 0.87
N ASN A 82 -10.53 -13.28 0.56
CA ASN A 82 -10.10 -14.30 1.54
C ASN A 82 -9.31 -13.70 2.70
N ILE A 83 -8.57 -12.61 2.44
CA ILE A 83 -7.83 -11.88 3.47
C ILE A 83 -8.80 -11.15 4.42
N GLY A 84 -9.86 -10.55 3.86
CA GLY A 84 -10.85 -9.80 4.62
C GLY A 84 -11.80 -10.66 5.43
N ASN A 85 -12.25 -11.79 4.87
CA ASN A 85 -13.22 -12.68 5.53
C ASN A 85 -12.59 -13.83 6.33
N GLY A 86 -11.24 -13.99 6.26
CA GLY A 86 -10.50 -15.00 7.04
C GLY A 86 -10.49 -16.40 6.45
N SER A 87 -10.97 -16.60 5.21
CA SER A 87 -11.00 -17.92 4.55
C SER A 87 -9.66 -18.30 3.89
N LEU A 88 -8.55 -17.77 4.40
CA LEU A 88 -7.21 -18.02 3.89
C LEU A 88 -6.75 -19.46 4.10
N SER A 89 -6.09 -20.01 3.09
CA SER A 89 -5.37 -21.29 3.18
C SER A 89 -4.09 -21.27 2.34
N PRO A 90 -3.14 -22.19 2.51
CA PRO A 90 -1.95 -22.27 1.67
C PRO A 90 -2.25 -22.43 0.17
N SER A 91 -3.32 -23.14 -0.19
CA SER A 91 -3.78 -23.31 -1.56
C SER A 91 -4.62 -22.14 -2.09
N SER A 92 -5.14 -21.31 -1.19
CA SER A 92 -5.90 -20.09 -1.50
C SER A 92 -5.41 -18.93 -0.60
N PRO A 93 -4.16 -18.48 -0.76
CA PRO A 93 -3.53 -17.50 0.14
C PRO A 93 -4.03 -16.07 -0.05
N GLY A 94 -4.92 -15.84 -1.01
CA GLY A 94 -5.31 -14.51 -1.44
C GLY A 94 -4.20 -13.82 -2.24
N TRP A 95 -4.20 -12.49 -2.24
CA TRP A 95 -3.11 -11.71 -2.85
C TRP A 95 -1.81 -11.97 -2.08
N SER A 96 -0.77 -12.41 -2.80
CA SER A 96 0.49 -12.82 -2.18
C SER A 96 1.61 -11.82 -2.43
N PHE A 97 2.26 -11.43 -1.35
CA PHE A 97 3.52 -10.68 -1.38
C PHE A 97 4.75 -11.57 -1.15
N TYR A 98 4.58 -12.89 -1.16
CA TYR A 98 5.70 -13.83 -0.99
C TYR A 98 6.44 -13.99 -2.32
N ASP A 99 7.17 -12.93 -2.70
CA ASP A 99 7.90 -12.83 -3.97
C ASP A 99 9.30 -12.26 -3.74
N TYR A 100 10.30 -12.93 -4.31
CA TYR A 100 11.71 -12.58 -4.20
C TYR A 100 12.28 -11.90 -5.45
N THR A 101 11.46 -11.62 -6.45
CA THR A 101 11.92 -11.05 -7.73
C THR A 101 12.68 -9.74 -7.54
N ILE A 102 12.11 -8.81 -6.78
CA ILE A 102 12.74 -7.50 -6.51
C ILE A 102 13.97 -7.66 -5.62
N ILE A 103 13.89 -8.51 -4.60
CA ILE A 103 15.03 -8.81 -3.72
C ILE A 103 16.18 -9.39 -4.52
N GLY A 104 15.90 -10.31 -5.46
CA GLY A 104 16.91 -10.87 -6.37
C GLY A 104 17.59 -9.82 -7.25
N ARG A 105 16.79 -8.90 -7.83
CA ARG A 105 17.34 -7.77 -8.59
C ARG A 105 18.22 -6.87 -7.72
N CYS A 106 17.78 -6.54 -6.51
CA CYS A 106 18.56 -5.75 -5.55
C CYS A 106 19.88 -6.43 -5.19
N ASN A 107 19.84 -7.74 -4.91
CA ASN A 107 21.06 -8.52 -4.60
C ASN A 107 22.02 -8.53 -5.78
N THR A 108 21.52 -8.76 -7.01
CA THR A 108 22.34 -8.71 -8.23
C THR A 108 23.00 -7.35 -8.43
N PHE A 109 22.26 -6.25 -8.18
CA PHE A 109 22.84 -4.91 -8.22
C PHE A 109 23.99 -4.77 -7.22
N LEU A 110 23.75 -5.12 -5.97
CA LEU A 110 24.72 -4.94 -4.87
C LEU A 110 26.00 -5.78 -5.05
N GLU A 111 25.92 -6.94 -5.72
CA GLU A 111 27.10 -7.76 -6.06
C GLU A 111 27.95 -7.20 -7.18
N ASN A 112 27.35 -6.41 -8.07
CA ASN A 112 28.01 -6.05 -9.32
C ASN A 112 28.35 -4.55 -9.42
N VAL A 113 27.73 -3.70 -8.61
CA VAL A 113 27.88 -2.24 -8.69
C VAL A 113 29.35 -1.78 -8.56
N ASP A 114 30.17 -2.51 -7.81
CA ASP A 114 31.60 -2.20 -7.63
C ASP A 114 32.43 -2.39 -8.90
N LYS A 115 31.92 -3.09 -9.91
CA LYS A 115 32.56 -3.27 -11.22
C LYS A 115 32.40 -2.03 -12.12
N CYS A 116 31.46 -1.15 -11.80
CA CYS A 116 31.16 0.03 -12.60
C CYS A 116 32.09 1.20 -12.25
N VAL A 117 32.45 1.96 -13.29
CA VAL A 117 33.16 3.25 -13.14
C VAL A 117 32.14 4.36 -13.03
N PHE A 118 32.19 5.13 -11.94
CA PHE A 118 31.28 6.23 -11.66
C PHE A 118 31.97 7.58 -11.84
N SER A 119 31.16 8.61 -12.12
CA SER A 119 31.64 10.01 -12.17
C SER A 119 32.08 10.53 -10.80
N SER A 120 31.50 10.02 -9.72
CA SER A 120 31.90 10.31 -8.34
C SER A 120 31.42 9.20 -7.38
N ASP A 121 32.08 9.10 -6.22
CA ASP A 121 31.68 8.20 -5.13
C ASP A 121 30.26 8.54 -4.59
N ALA A 122 29.88 9.81 -4.58
CA ALA A 122 28.57 10.26 -4.15
C ALA A 122 27.44 9.68 -5.04
N VAL A 123 27.62 9.64 -6.35
CA VAL A 123 26.64 9.04 -7.28
C VAL A 123 26.49 7.55 -7.00
N LYS A 124 27.62 6.82 -6.85
CA LYS A 124 27.57 5.39 -6.50
C LYS A 124 26.83 5.14 -5.20
N LYS A 125 27.15 5.91 -4.15
CA LYS A 125 26.53 5.79 -2.83
C LYS A 125 25.03 6.00 -2.89
N ASP A 126 24.55 7.01 -3.62
CA ASP A 126 23.12 7.28 -3.78
C ASP A 126 22.38 6.12 -4.47
N LEU A 127 22.95 5.54 -5.55
CA LEU A 127 22.34 4.40 -6.23
C LEU A 127 22.29 3.16 -5.33
N VAL A 128 23.37 2.86 -4.63
CA VAL A 128 23.45 1.75 -3.64
C VAL A 128 22.41 1.95 -2.53
N ALA A 129 22.27 3.17 -2.03
CA ALA A 129 21.33 3.51 -0.98
C ALA A 129 19.87 3.31 -1.43
N GLN A 130 19.52 3.71 -2.65
CA GLN A 130 18.19 3.46 -3.21
C GLN A 130 17.89 1.96 -3.30
N VAL A 131 18.84 1.14 -3.78
CA VAL A 131 18.68 -0.32 -3.88
C VAL A 131 18.51 -0.96 -2.50
N LYS A 132 19.28 -0.54 -1.49
CA LYS A 132 19.12 -1.03 -0.11
C LYS A 132 17.76 -0.67 0.46
N ALA A 133 17.27 0.55 0.23
CA ALA A 133 15.94 0.96 0.66
C ALA A 133 14.83 0.11 0.01
N ILE A 134 14.91 -0.17 -1.29
CA ILE A 134 13.97 -1.04 -2.01
C ILE A 134 14.01 -2.46 -1.43
N ARG A 135 15.20 -3.03 -1.22
CA ARG A 135 15.36 -4.38 -0.65
C ARG A 135 14.79 -4.45 0.76
N ALA A 136 15.11 -3.48 1.60
CA ALA A 136 14.60 -3.37 2.97
C ALA A 136 13.07 -3.27 3.01
N TYR A 137 12.47 -2.46 2.14
CA TYR A 137 11.03 -2.32 2.07
C TYR A 137 10.33 -3.64 1.70
N ASN A 138 10.86 -4.39 0.75
CA ASN A 138 10.32 -5.69 0.37
C ASN A 138 10.47 -6.73 1.48
N TYR A 139 11.63 -6.79 2.16
CA TYR A 139 11.79 -7.64 3.35
C TYR A 139 10.91 -7.21 4.51
N PHE A 140 10.73 -5.91 4.74
CA PHE A 140 9.81 -5.40 5.75
C PHE A 140 8.37 -5.87 5.48
N ARG A 141 7.87 -5.69 4.26
CA ARG A 141 6.54 -6.12 3.87
C ARG A 141 6.35 -7.63 4.07
N MET A 142 7.28 -8.44 3.59
CA MET A 142 7.25 -9.90 3.78
C MET A 142 7.37 -10.29 5.26
N GLY A 143 8.30 -9.70 5.99
CA GLY A 143 8.50 -9.95 7.42
C GLY A 143 7.26 -9.61 8.26
N PHE A 144 6.61 -8.49 7.97
CA PHE A 144 5.39 -8.11 8.67
C PHE A 144 4.21 -9.03 8.36
N LEU A 145 4.07 -9.46 7.10
CA LEU A 145 2.93 -10.28 6.65
C LEU A 145 3.09 -11.77 6.92
N TYR A 146 4.30 -12.29 6.89
CA TYR A 146 4.56 -13.74 7.01
C TYR A 146 5.42 -14.13 8.23
N GLY A 147 5.90 -13.15 9.01
CA GLY A 147 6.86 -13.38 10.08
C GLY A 147 8.28 -13.59 9.54
N GLY A 148 9.00 -14.59 10.05
CA GLY A 148 10.31 -14.94 9.51
C GLY A 148 10.22 -15.44 8.06
N VAL A 149 11.14 -15.00 7.21
CA VAL A 149 11.22 -15.40 5.79
C VAL A 149 12.68 -15.68 5.43
N PRO A 150 12.99 -16.47 4.38
CA PRO A 150 14.35 -16.65 3.92
C PRO A 150 15.06 -15.32 3.61
N ILE A 151 16.23 -15.09 4.20
CA ILE A 151 17.15 -14.04 3.78
C ILE A 151 18.03 -14.64 2.70
N VAL A 152 17.67 -14.37 1.45
CA VAL A 152 18.36 -14.95 0.31
C VAL A 152 19.65 -14.18 -0.01
N LYS A 153 20.73 -14.93 -0.18
CA LYS A 153 21.98 -14.45 -0.76
C LYS A 153 21.97 -14.75 -2.26
N PRO A 154 22.82 -14.10 -3.04
CA PRO A 154 23.05 -14.54 -4.42
C PRO A 154 23.36 -16.03 -4.49
N PHE A 155 22.78 -16.72 -5.44
CA PHE A 155 22.94 -18.16 -5.64
C PHE A 155 23.20 -18.46 -7.11
N THR A 156 23.87 -19.58 -7.34
CA THR A 156 24.25 -20.03 -8.70
C THR A 156 23.34 -21.15 -9.22
N SER A 157 22.57 -21.76 -8.33
CA SER A 157 21.63 -22.83 -8.67
C SER A 157 20.32 -22.75 -7.89
N ALA A 158 19.25 -23.29 -8.45
CA ALA A 158 17.95 -23.40 -7.76
C ALA A 158 18.05 -24.20 -6.45
N GLN A 159 19.01 -25.15 -6.37
CA GLN A 159 19.21 -25.94 -5.15
C GLN A 159 19.77 -25.09 -4.01
N GLU A 160 20.68 -24.17 -4.29
CA GLU A 160 21.24 -23.23 -3.30
C GLU A 160 20.19 -22.22 -2.83
N ALA A 161 19.24 -21.85 -3.70
CA ALA A 161 18.15 -20.96 -3.35
C ALA A 161 17.15 -21.57 -2.35
N ARG A 162 17.08 -22.90 -2.23
CA ARG A 162 16.21 -23.62 -1.32
C ARG A 162 16.76 -23.58 0.10
N VAL A 163 16.57 -22.46 0.78
CA VAL A 163 17.01 -22.22 2.16
C VAL A 163 15.82 -22.18 3.12
N PRO A 164 16.00 -22.52 4.41
CA PRO A 164 14.94 -22.39 5.40
C PRO A 164 14.61 -20.93 5.69
N ARG A 165 13.52 -20.70 6.39
CA ARG A 165 13.16 -19.38 6.91
C ARG A 165 14.18 -18.90 7.95
N ASN A 166 14.54 -17.65 7.89
CA ASN A 166 15.16 -16.93 8.99
C ASN A 166 14.09 -16.57 10.03
N THR A 167 14.50 -16.25 11.24
CA THR A 167 13.61 -15.71 12.27
C THR A 167 13.11 -14.32 11.89
N GLU A 168 11.96 -13.94 12.44
CA GLU A 168 11.45 -12.58 12.24
C GLU A 168 12.44 -11.51 12.73
N GLN A 169 13.19 -11.81 13.81
CA GLN A 169 14.19 -10.88 14.34
C GLN A 169 15.34 -10.67 13.36
N GLU A 170 15.85 -11.72 12.72
CA GLU A 170 16.89 -11.60 11.70
C GLU A 170 16.43 -10.77 10.49
N VAL A 171 15.14 -10.92 10.11
CA VAL A 171 14.55 -10.10 9.04
C VAL A 171 14.47 -8.63 9.47
N LYS A 172 14.04 -8.34 10.71
CA LYS A 172 14.03 -6.98 11.28
C LYS A 172 15.43 -6.36 11.28
N ASP A 173 16.42 -7.12 11.72
CA ASP A 173 17.82 -6.66 11.80
C ASP A 173 18.35 -6.29 10.42
N LEU A 174 18.07 -7.11 9.39
CA LEU A 174 18.44 -6.82 8.01
C LEU A 174 17.74 -5.54 7.50
N VAL A 175 16.44 -5.42 7.75
CA VAL A 175 15.64 -4.26 7.28
C VAL A 175 16.19 -2.97 7.88
N PHE A 176 16.41 -2.93 9.20
CA PHE A 176 16.93 -1.72 9.83
C PHE A 176 18.37 -1.42 9.44
N LYS A 177 19.21 -2.44 9.28
CA LYS A 177 20.57 -2.26 8.78
C LYS A 177 20.59 -1.63 7.39
N ASP A 178 19.83 -2.19 6.44
CA ASP A 178 19.78 -1.68 5.07
C ASP A 178 19.23 -0.24 5.03
N LEU A 179 18.20 0.06 5.85
CA LEU A 179 17.63 1.42 5.92
C LEU A 179 18.58 2.42 6.57
N ASP A 180 19.30 2.04 7.62
CA ASP A 180 20.28 2.91 8.28
C ASP A 180 21.43 3.26 7.33
N GLU A 181 21.96 2.27 6.62
CA GLU A 181 22.97 2.45 5.60
C GLU A 181 22.46 3.31 4.43
N ALA A 182 21.22 3.07 3.98
CA ALA A 182 20.60 3.88 2.93
C ALA A 182 20.42 5.35 3.36
N ILE A 183 19.89 5.61 4.55
CA ILE A 183 19.66 6.97 5.07
C ILE A 183 20.96 7.77 5.21
N ALA A 184 22.08 7.10 5.50
CA ALA A 184 23.37 7.76 5.61
C ALA A 184 23.84 8.34 4.27
N ASP A 185 23.66 7.62 3.18
CA ASP A 185 24.28 7.90 1.88
C ASP A 185 23.32 8.48 0.83
N ILE A 186 22.00 8.32 0.99
CA ILE A 186 21.00 8.73 0.00
C ILE A 186 20.85 10.26 -0.08
N ASN A 187 20.61 10.77 -1.29
CA ASN A 187 20.37 12.18 -1.52
C ASN A 187 19.10 12.68 -0.79
N THR A 188 19.14 13.95 -0.36
CA THR A 188 18.00 14.59 0.34
C THR A 188 16.84 14.92 -0.59
N SER A 189 17.11 15.08 -1.88
CA SER A 189 16.10 15.31 -2.92
C SER A 189 16.17 14.20 -3.95
N PRO A 190 15.03 13.71 -4.46
CA PRO A 190 15.03 12.66 -5.48
C PRO A 190 15.58 13.18 -6.81
N ALA A 191 16.28 12.35 -7.56
CA ALA A 191 16.76 12.67 -8.90
C ALA A 191 15.60 12.86 -9.91
N ALA A 192 14.48 12.18 -9.68
CA ALA A 192 13.25 12.29 -10.45
C ALA A 192 12.05 11.93 -9.57
N ARG A 193 10.84 12.32 -9.97
CA ARG A 193 9.60 11.93 -9.30
C ARG A 193 9.52 10.39 -9.20
N GLY A 194 9.10 9.86 -8.05
CA GLY A 194 9.01 8.43 -7.79
C GLY A 194 10.33 7.77 -7.36
N ARG A 195 11.47 8.48 -7.41
CA ARG A 195 12.73 7.98 -6.85
C ARG A 195 12.76 8.15 -5.33
N ILE A 196 13.33 7.18 -4.65
CA ILE A 196 13.54 7.20 -3.20
C ILE A 196 14.62 8.25 -2.89
N ALA A 197 14.32 9.14 -1.95
CA ALA A 197 15.23 10.08 -1.36
C ALA A 197 15.19 9.94 0.16
N LYS A 198 15.97 10.74 0.89
CA LYS A 198 16.14 10.61 2.35
C LYS A 198 14.80 10.59 3.11
N GLY A 199 13.85 11.45 2.74
CA GLY A 199 12.53 11.45 3.39
C GLY A 199 11.77 10.13 3.20
N ALA A 200 11.85 9.51 2.02
CA ALA A 200 11.20 8.23 1.75
C ALA A 200 11.89 7.07 2.49
N ALA A 201 13.23 7.03 2.53
CA ALA A 201 13.96 6.01 3.28
C ALA A 201 13.68 6.12 4.80
N LEU A 202 13.60 7.34 5.34
CA LEU A 202 13.17 7.59 6.72
C LEU A 202 11.73 7.15 6.96
N ALA A 203 10.80 7.39 6.01
CA ALA A 203 9.41 6.96 6.11
C ALA A 203 9.27 5.43 6.08
N MET A 204 10.09 4.72 5.30
CA MET A 204 10.17 3.26 5.34
C MET A 204 10.62 2.78 6.73
N LYS A 205 11.67 3.40 7.31
CA LYS A 205 12.16 3.07 8.65
C LYS A 205 11.11 3.36 9.73
N MET A 206 10.45 4.50 9.63
CA MET A 206 9.38 4.94 10.52
C MET A 206 8.23 3.92 10.54
N ARG A 207 7.70 3.54 9.37
CA ARG A 207 6.59 2.59 9.25
C ARG A 207 7.00 1.19 9.72
N ALA A 208 8.17 0.71 9.35
CA ALA A 208 8.68 -0.59 9.81
C ALA A 208 8.81 -0.63 11.34
N ALA A 209 9.37 0.39 11.95
CA ALA A 209 9.50 0.51 13.40
C ALA A 209 8.14 0.54 14.09
N LEU A 210 7.20 1.36 13.59
CA LEU A 210 5.84 1.43 14.13
C LEU A 210 5.13 0.08 14.06
N TYR A 211 5.22 -0.61 12.91
CA TYR A 211 4.53 -1.88 12.69
C TYR A 211 5.09 -3.00 13.57
N TRP A 212 6.37 -2.97 13.89
CA TRP A 212 7.00 -3.93 14.78
C TRP A 212 7.04 -3.48 16.26
N GLY A 213 6.39 -2.35 16.61
CA GLY A 213 6.21 -1.88 17.99
C GLY A 213 7.44 -1.19 18.59
N ASP A 214 8.46 -0.84 17.79
CA ASP A 214 9.59 -0.04 18.22
C ASP A 214 9.24 1.46 18.18
N TYR A 215 8.47 1.91 19.16
CA TYR A 215 7.95 3.28 19.21
C TYR A 215 9.07 4.33 19.29
N GLN A 216 10.20 4.03 19.95
CA GLN A 216 11.29 4.99 20.01
C GLN A 216 11.88 5.21 18.61
N LYS A 217 12.20 4.14 17.89
CA LYS A 217 12.75 4.23 16.54
C LYS A 217 11.76 4.83 15.55
N ALA A 218 10.45 4.55 15.71
CA ALA A 218 9.39 5.14 14.89
C ALA A 218 9.33 6.66 15.10
N LYS A 219 9.33 7.13 16.36
CA LYS A 219 9.35 8.55 16.70
C LYS A 219 10.59 9.25 16.17
N ASP A 220 11.76 8.67 16.36
CA ASP A 220 13.03 9.28 15.94
C ASP A 220 13.09 9.42 14.40
N ALA A 221 12.63 8.42 13.67
CA ALA A 221 12.55 8.49 12.21
C ALA A 221 11.52 9.52 11.74
N ALA A 222 10.34 9.61 12.39
CA ALA A 222 9.35 10.63 12.11
C ALA A 222 9.89 12.05 12.39
N GLN A 223 10.58 12.24 13.53
CA GLN A 223 11.20 13.51 13.86
C GLN A 223 12.24 13.91 12.82
N ALA A 224 13.07 12.96 12.37
CA ALA A 224 14.06 13.25 11.33
C ALA A 224 13.43 13.69 10.01
N ILE A 225 12.21 13.19 9.64
CA ILE A 225 11.48 13.69 8.47
C ILE A 225 10.98 15.11 8.70
N ILE A 226 10.44 15.39 9.89
CA ILE A 226 9.98 16.74 10.27
C ILE A 226 11.15 17.74 10.18
N ASP A 227 12.31 17.36 10.70
CA ASP A 227 13.53 18.20 10.72
C ASP A 227 14.11 18.47 9.33
N LEU A 228 13.77 17.65 8.30
CA LEU A 228 14.13 17.97 6.92
C LEU A 228 13.49 19.27 6.42
N GLY A 229 12.34 19.66 6.99
CA GLY A 229 11.62 20.89 6.62
C GLY A 229 11.14 20.94 5.16
N LYS A 230 10.96 19.78 4.52
CA LYS A 230 10.60 19.68 3.09
C LYS A 230 9.14 19.40 2.83
N TYR A 231 8.43 18.88 3.83
CA TYR A 231 7.06 18.38 3.70
C TYR A 231 6.11 19.23 4.52
N GLU A 232 4.90 19.41 4.01
CA GLU A 232 3.80 20.11 4.68
C GLU A 232 2.46 19.45 4.33
N LEU A 233 1.45 19.59 5.19
CA LEU A 233 0.11 19.09 4.87
C LEU A 233 -0.48 19.89 3.71
N ASP A 234 -1.08 19.17 2.74
CA ASP A 234 -1.82 19.81 1.66
C ASP A 234 -3.10 20.46 2.24
N PRO A 235 -3.38 21.73 1.95
CA PRO A 235 -4.59 22.39 2.42
C PRO A 235 -5.88 21.80 1.81
N ASP A 236 -5.79 21.16 0.64
CA ASP A 236 -6.91 20.50 -0.02
C ASP A 236 -6.76 18.97 0.04
N TYR A 237 -7.34 18.38 1.09
CA TYR A 237 -7.35 16.93 1.28
C TYR A 237 -7.92 16.16 0.06
N THR A 238 -8.93 16.71 -0.59
CA THR A 238 -9.56 16.03 -1.74
C THR A 238 -8.64 16.03 -2.94
N ASN A 239 -7.98 17.16 -3.21
CA ASN A 239 -7.12 17.33 -4.37
C ASN A 239 -5.82 16.52 -4.26
N LEU A 240 -5.34 16.30 -3.03
CA LEU A 240 -4.12 15.53 -2.75
C LEU A 240 -4.07 14.17 -3.47
N PHE A 241 -5.21 13.49 -3.59
CA PHE A 241 -5.33 12.14 -4.17
C PHE A 241 -5.70 12.11 -5.65
N LYS A 242 -5.79 13.27 -6.29
CA LYS A 242 -6.18 13.42 -7.70
C LYS A 242 -4.98 13.72 -8.58
N LEU A 243 -5.20 13.70 -9.90
CA LEU A 243 -4.16 14.04 -10.87
C LEU A 243 -3.56 15.44 -10.61
N ALA A 244 -4.38 16.40 -10.19
CA ALA A 244 -3.91 17.75 -9.90
C ALA A 244 -3.03 17.84 -8.64
N GLY A 245 -3.12 16.87 -7.72
CA GLY A 245 -2.37 16.85 -6.46
C GLY A 245 -1.02 16.13 -6.51
N VAL A 246 -0.62 15.59 -7.67
CA VAL A 246 0.59 14.74 -7.78
C VAL A 246 1.91 15.43 -7.41
N ASP A 247 1.94 16.76 -7.37
CA ASP A 247 3.10 17.57 -6.98
C ASP A 247 2.98 18.15 -5.56
N SER A 248 1.98 17.71 -4.79
CA SER A 248 1.78 18.15 -3.41
C SER A 248 3.01 17.90 -2.53
N LYS A 249 3.37 18.89 -1.72
CA LYS A 249 4.45 18.76 -0.73
C LYS A 249 4.11 17.77 0.40
N GLU A 250 2.86 17.33 0.52
CA GLU A 250 2.50 16.28 1.46
C GLU A 250 3.01 14.91 1.00
N ILE A 251 3.17 14.68 -0.31
CA ILE A 251 3.61 13.41 -0.87
C ILE A 251 5.11 13.23 -0.64
N ILE A 252 5.48 12.22 0.15
CA ILE A 252 6.88 11.82 0.36
C ILE A 252 7.33 10.85 -0.73
N LEU A 253 6.45 9.88 -1.08
CA LEU A 253 6.70 8.92 -2.15
C LEU A 253 5.37 8.38 -2.70
N ALA A 254 5.26 8.31 -4.02
CA ALA A 254 4.13 7.70 -4.72
C ALA A 254 4.63 6.80 -5.86
N VAL A 255 3.87 5.75 -6.18
CA VAL A 255 4.13 4.90 -7.35
C VAL A 255 3.73 5.68 -8.59
N GLN A 256 4.63 5.72 -9.59
CA GLN A 256 4.41 6.50 -10.81
C GLN A 256 3.82 5.65 -11.92
N TYR A 257 2.79 6.17 -12.54
CA TYR A 257 2.15 5.58 -13.73
C TYR A 257 2.12 6.60 -14.87
N LYS A 258 1.95 6.12 -16.09
CA LYS A 258 1.89 6.95 -17.30
C LYS A 258 0.88 6.36 -18.27
N SER A 259 -0.15 7.14 -18.59
CA SER A 259 -1.14 6.81 -19.63
C SER A 259 -0.46 6.43 -20.94
N GLY A 260 -0.97 5.42 -21.62
CA GLY A 260 -0.47 4.90 -22.90
C GLY A 260 0.82 4.08 -22.83
N THR A 261 1.56 4.11 -21.70
CA THR A 261 2.85 3.39 -21.59
C THR A 261 2.85 2.39 -20.43
N ARG A 262 2.46 2.84 -19.26
CA ARG A 262 2.31 2.03 -18.04
C ARG A 262 1.16 2.61 -17.23
N PRO A 263 -0.09 2.39 -17.64
CA PRO A 263 -1.25 2.96 -16.98
C PRO A 263 -1.61 2.25 -15.68
N LEU A 264 -2.36 2.96 -14.82
CA LEU A 264 -3.04 2.39 -13.68
C LEU A 264 -4.51 2.15 -14.02
N GLY A 265 -4.84 0.95 -14.52
CA GLY A 265 -6.22 0.54 -14.83
C GLY A 265 -7.10 0.33 -13.60
N THR A 266 -6.50 0.20 -12.41
CA THR A 266 -7.20 0.02 -11.13
C THR A 266 -8.18 1.16 -10.83
N ILE A 267 -7.94 2.36 -11.33
CA ILE A 267 -8.86 3.49 -11.16
C ILE A 267 -10.22 3.15 -11.78
N GLY A 268 -10.27 2.57 -12.98
CA GLY A 268 -11.52 2.08 -13.59
C GLY A 268 -12.22 1.01 -12.77
N GLN A 269 -11.46 0.16 -12.06
CA GLN A 269 -12.03 -0.84 -11.15
C GLN A 269 -12.69 -0.21 -9.92
N LEU A 270 -12.26 0.96 -9.46
CA LEU A 270 -12.83 1.64 -8.29
C LEU A 270 -14.12 2.42 -8.60
N TYR A 271 -14.33 2.88 -9.84
CA TYR A 271 -15.57 3.55 -10.23
C TYR A 271 -16.78 2.64 -10.03
N ASN A 272 -17.94 3.24 -9.74
CA ASN A 272 -19.20 2.51 -9.60
C ASN A 272 -19.72 2.00 -10.96
N ASN A 273 -20.68 1.08 -10.91
CA ASN A 273 -21.20 0.43 -12.11
C ASN A 273 -21.89 1.39 -13.09
N ALA A 274 -22.61 2.41 -12.63
CA ALA A 274 -23.24 3.42 -13.50
C ALA A 274 -22.21 4.25 -14.27
N ASP A 275 -20.99 4.40 -13.73
CA ASP A 275 -19.87 5.08 -14.36
C ASP A 275 -19.06 4.18 -15.30
N GLY A 276 -19.43 2.90 -15.44
CA GLY A 276 -18.72 1.92 -16.25
C GLY A 276 -17.58 1.20 -15.50
N GLY A 277 -17.47 1.41 -14.19
CA GLY A 277 -16.50 0.73 -13.34
C GLY A 277 -17.03 -0.58 -12.75
N TRP A 278 -16.21 -1.17 -11.87
CA TRP A 278 -16.50 -2.49 -11.30
C TRP A 278 -16.85 -2.48 -9.82
N SER A 279 -16.68 -1.35 -9.11
CA SER A 279 -16.79 -1.30 -7.65
C SER A 279 -15.98 -2.43 -6.99
N SER A 280 -14.79 -2.73 -7.49
CA SER A 280 -13.99 -3.89 -7.08
C SER A 280 -13.66 -3.88 -5.60
N VAL A 281 -13.23 -2.73 -5.08
CA VAL A 281 -13.03 -2.51 -3.65
C VAL A 281 -13.86 -1.33 -3.20
N VAL A 282 -14.65 -1.54 -2.17
CA VAL A 282 -15.64 -0.58 -1.69
C VAL A 282 -15.56 -0.41 -0.18
N PRO A 283 -15.81 0.78 0.37
CA PRO A 283 -15.82 0.98 1.81
C PRO A 283 -16.98 0.23 2.47
N THR A 284 -16.81 -0.07 3.76
CA THR A 284 -17.85 -0.67 4.60
C THR A 284 -18.55 0.36 5.45
N GLN A 285 -19.70 -0.01 6.07
CA GLN A 285 -20.34 0.84 7.06
C GLN A 285 -19.43 1.10 8.28
N LYS A 286 -18.58 0.13 8.68
CA LYS A 286 -17.58 0.33 9.75
C LYS A 286 -16.58 1.45 9.44
N CYS A 287 -16.22 1.62 8.17
CA CYS A 287 -15.40 2.75 7.73
C CYS A 287 -16.14 4.08 7.92
N VAL A 288 -17.42 4.15 7.54
CA VAL A 288 -18.26 5.33 7.77
C VAL A 288 -18.40 5.61 9.26
N ASP A 289 -18.65 4.59 10.07
CA ASP A 289 -18.88 4.72 11.52
C ASP A 289 -17.64 5.19 12.28
N ASN A 290 -16.43 4.96 11.73
CA ASN A 290 -15.18 5.44 12.33
C ASN A 290 -15.04 6.97 12.32
N TYR A 291 -15.65 7.66 11.37
CA TYR A 291 -15.62 9.13 11.33
C TYR A 291 -16.42 9.71 12.50
N GLU A 292 -15.87 10.72 13.15
CA GLU A 292 -16.57 11.48 14.20
C GLU A 292 -17.70 12.33 13.63
N MET A 293 -18.53 12.88 14.50
CA MET A 293 -19.37 14.01 14.18
C MET A 293 -18.52 15.27 14.01
N SER A 294 -19.01 16.25 13.28
CA SER A 294 -18.28 17.51 13.03
C SER A 294 -17.95 18.31 14.30
N ASN A 295 -18.61 17.99 15.42
CA ASN A 295 -18.30 18.54 16.74
C ASN A 295 -17.17 17.80 17.49
N GLY A 296 -16.57 16.77 16.89
CA GLY A 296 -15.47 15.98 17.48
C GLY A 296 -15.92 14.87 18.45
N MET A 297 -17.22 14.58 18.52
CA MET A 297 -17.76 13.47 19.31
C MET A 297 -17.88 12.20 18.44
N THR A 298 -17.75 11.03 19.04
CA THR A 298 -18.07 9.78 18.34
C THR A 298 -19.56 9.61 18.16
N ILE A 299 -20.00 8.79 17.21
CA ILE A 299 -21.43 8.54 16.94
C ILE A 299 -22.16 7.92 18.14
N ASP A 300 -21.45 7.15 18.97
CA ASP A 300 -22.01 6.46 20.14
C ASP A 300 -22.04 7.35 21.39
N GLU A 301 -21.47 8.56 21.33
CA GLU A 301 -21.35 9.44 22.47
C GLU A 301 -22.66 10.19 22.70
N ALA A 302 -23.13 10.21 23.95
CA ALA A 302 -24.34 10.91 24.32
C ALA A 302 -24.23 12.42 24.01
N GLY A 303 -25.18 12.97 23.27
CA GLY A 303 -25.17 14.36 22.85
C GLY A 303 -24.38 14.64 21.57
N SER A 304 -23.87 13.61 20.89
CA SER A 304 -23.15 13.75 19.62
C SER A 304 -23.98 14.37 18.49
N GLY A 305 -25.31 14.20 18.55
CA GLY A 305 -26.22 14.61 17.48
C GLY A 305 -26.33 13.61 16.34
N TYR A 306 -25.77 12.39 16.50
CA TYR A 306 -25.87 11.35 15.48
C TYR A 306 -27.32 10.86 15.30
N ASP A 307 -27.75 10.78 14.05
CA ASP A 307 -29.04 10.21 13.64
C ASP A 307 -28.80 8.99 12.74
N ALA A 308 -29.15 7.80 13.24
CA ALA A 308 -29.00 6.55 12.48
C ALA A 308 -29.88 6.48 11.22
N THR A 309 -30.95 7.30 11.13
CA THR A 309 -31.79 7.43 9.93
C THR A 309 -31.07 8.24 8.84
N HIS A 310 -30.22 9.18 9.24
CA HIS A 310 -29.41 10.03 8.35
C HIS A 310 -27.91 9.93 8.72
N PRO A 311 -27.28 8.76 8.57
CA PRO A 311 -25.96 8.46 9.14
C PRO A 311 -24.80 9.26 8.53
N PHE A 312 -25.05 9.99 7.47
CA PHE A 312 -24.06 10.81 6.78
C PHE A 312 -24.11 12.28 7.17
N HIS A 313 -25.16 12.70 7.93
CA HIS A 313 -25.36 14.09 8.33
C HIS A 313 -24.45 14.49 9.49
N GLY A 314 -23.89 15.70 9.42
CA GLY A 314 -23.12 16.30 10.51
C GLY A 314 -21.80 15.59 10.84
N ARG A 315 -21.19 14.88 9.89
CA ARG A 315 -19.99 14.07 10.08
C ARG A 315 -18.70 14.87 9.81
N ASP A 316 -17.57 14.29 10.24
CA ASP A 316 -16.23 14.71 9.82
C ASP A 316 -16.18 14.91 8.31
N PRO A 317 -15.74 16.07 7.79
CA PRO A 317 -15.72 16.36 6.36
C PRO A 317 -14.99 15.33 5.52
N ARG A 318 -13.97 14.66 6.08
CA ARG A 318 -13.20 13.63 5.37
C ARG A 318 -14.05 12.44 4.96
N MET A 319 -15.15 12.14 5.65
CA MET A 319 -16.07 11.08 5.25
C MET A 319 -16.58 11.32 3.82
N ALA A 320 -17.13 12.49 3.55
CA ALA A 320 -17.64 12.85 2.22
C ALA A 320 -16.54 13.05 1.16
N MET A 321 -15.32 13.42 1.59
CA MET A 321 -14.16 13.55 0.72
C MET A 321 -13.57 12.18 0.31
N THR A 322 -13.82 11.15 1.13
CA THR A 322 -13.25 9.80 0.94
C THR A 322 -14.26 8.81 0.35
N ILE A 323 -15.54 8.96 0.65
CA ILE A 323 -16.61 7.99 0.37
C ILE A 323 -17.72 8.63 -0.45
N LEU A 324 -18.12 7.99 -1.54
CA LEU A 324 -19.41 8.22 -2.19
C LEU A 324 -20.44 7.41 -1.42
N TYR A 325 -21.31 8.13 -0.72
CA TYR A 325 -22.41 7.58 0.05
C TYR A 325 -23.75 7.82 -0.65
N PRO A 326 -24.76 6.98 -0.44
CA PRO A 326 -26.07 7.16 -1.08
C PRO A 326 -26.66 8.54 -0.73
N GLY A 327 -27.10 9.26 -1.76
CA GLY A 327 -27.62 10.62 -1.63
C GLY A 327 -26.62 11.74 -1.94
N CYS A 328 -25.31 11.47 -1.96
CA CYS A 328 -24.33 12.49 -2.32
C CYS A 328 -24.39 12.87 -3.82
N ASP A 329 -23.93 14.07 -4.13
CA ASP A 329 -23.79 14.50 -5.52
C ASP A 329 -22.51 13.90 -6.13
N TRP A 330 -22.65 13.30 -7.32
CA TRP A 330 -21.57 12.72 -8.10
C TRP A 330 -21.85 12.81 -9.60
N GLU A 331 -20.89 13.30 -10.40
CA GLU A 331 -21.00 13.40 -11.86
C GLU A 331 -22.31 14.05 -12.34
N GLY A 332 -22.77 15.09 -11.66
CA GLY A 332 -23.98 15.84 -12.00
C GLY A 332 -25.30 15.14 -11.67
N SER A 333 -25.26 14.04 -10.92
CA SER A 333 -26.45 13.29 -10.48
C SER A 333 -26.35 12.90 -9.01
N ILE A 334 -27.48 12.45 -8.44
CA ILE A 334 -27.51 11.88 -7.09
C ILE A 334 -26.98 10.43 -7.16
N PHE A 335 -25.92 10.14 -6.43
CA PHE A 335 -25.45 8.76 -6.26
C PHE A 335 -26.45 7.96 -5.44
N ASN A 336 -27.12 7.03 -6.10
CA ASN A 336 -28.20 6.24 -5.52
C ASN A 336 -27.85 4.75 -5.54
N THR A 337 -27.77 4.13 -4.36
CA THR A 337 -27.55 2.70 -4.17
C THR A 337 -28.63 2.06 -3.31
N LEU A 338 -29.64 2.83 -2.86
CA LEU A 338 -30.69 2.36 -1.95
C LEU A 338 -31.99 2.01 -2.65
N ASP A 339 -32.33 2.69 -3.75
CA ASP A 339 -33.53 2.38 -4.51
C ASP A 339 -33.24 1.34 -5.61
N GLU A 340 -33.99 0.24 -5.64
CA GLU A 340 -33.83 -0.81 -6.65
C GLU A 340 -34.13 -0.31 -8.07
N ASN A 341 -35.07 0.62 -8.19
CA ASN A 341 -35.46 1.24 -9.45
C ASN A 341 -35.39 2.77 -9.34
N VAL A 342 -34.87 3.41 -10.37
CA VAL A 342 -34.82 4.88 -10.50
C VAL A 342 -35.44 5.25 -11.85
N ASN A 343 -36.39 6.19 -11.84
CA ASN A 343 -37.13 6.63 -13.04
C ASN A 343 -37.74 5.45 -13.85
N GLY A 344 -38.29 4.46 -13.14
CA GLY A 344 -38.93 3.28 -13.75
C GLY A 344 -37.99 2.25 -14.36
N LYS A 345 -36.67 2.40 -14.20
CA LYS A 345 -35.64 1.47 -14.69
C LYS A 345 -34.87 0.87 -13.53
N LYS A 346 -34.34 -0.34 -13.72
CA LYS A 346 -33.41 -0.96 -12.76
C LYS A 346 -32.21 -0.04 -12.53
N ASN A 347 -31.92 0.24 -11.27
CA ASN A 347 -30.77 1.04 -10.87
C ASN A 347 -29.47 0.23 -11.00
N PRO A 348 -28.52 0.62 -11.86
CA PRO A 348 -27.28 -0.13 -12.05
C PRO A 348 -26.36 -0.15 -10.82
N ASN A 349 -26.55 0.77 -9.88
CA ASN A 349 -25.78 0.83 -8.65
C ASN A 349 -26.44 0.14 -7.44
N TYR A 350 -27.69 -0.36 -7.58
CA TYR A 350 -28.32 -1.11 -6.50
C TYR A 350 -27.59 -2.46 -6.29
N PRO A 351 -27.26 -2.84 -5.05
CA PRO A 351 -26.30 -3.91 -4.75
C PRO A 351 -26.58 -5.28 -5.38
N THR A 352 -27.82 -5.59 -5.77
CA THR A 352 -28.23 -6.88 -6.36
C THR A 352 -28.59 -6.80 -7.83
N ASN A 353 -28.61 -5.61 -8.42
CA ASN A 353 -29.04 -5.44 -9.82
C ASN A 353 -27.95 -5.79 -10.85
N ALA A 354 -26.68 -5.67 -10.49
CA ALA A 354 -25.56 -6.02 -11.36
C ALA A 354 -24.38 -6.63 -10.57
N ALA A 355 -23.54 -7.40 -11.25
CA ALA A 355 -22.34 -7.97 -10.66
C ALA A 355 -21.38 -6.87 -10.17
N ASN A 356 -21.25 -5.80 -10.94
CA ASN A 356 -20.36 -4.67 -10.68
C ASN A 356 -20.96 -3.63 -9.71
N SER A 357 -22.17 -3.83 -9.18
CA SER A 357 -22.72 -2.96 -8.15
C SER A 357 -22.01 -3.17 -6.82
N SER A 358 -21.75 -2.08 -6.09
CA SER A 358 -21.17 -2.16 -4.74
C SER A 358 -22.05 -3.00 -3.82
N LYS A 359 -21.50 -4.07 -3.25
CA LYS A 359 -22.24 -4.93 -2.30
C LYS A 359 -22.46 -4.25 -0.95
N THR A 360 -21.68 -3.22 -0.62
CA THR A 360 -21.82 -2.44 0.62
C THR A 360 -22.70 -1.21 0.47
N ALA A 361 -23.18 -0.91 -0.74
CA ALA A 361 -23.92 0.31 -1.10
C ALA A 361 -23.07 1.61 -1.00
N LEU A 362 -21.78 1.52 -0.80
CA LEU A 362 -20.80 2.61 -0.71
C LEU A 362 -19.75 2.44 -1.81
N THR A 363 -19.07 3.53 -2.18
CA THR A 363 -17.97 3.50 -3.16
C THR A 363 -16.86 4.46 -2.70
N TRP A 364 -15.61 4.19 -3.02
CA TRP A 364 -14.54 5.14 -2.78
C TRP A 364 -14.72 6.40 -3.62
N ARG A 365 -14.44 7.56 -3.05
CA ARG A 365 -14.27 8.84 -3.74
C ARG A 365 -12.79 9.25 -3.81
N LYS A 366 -12.03 8.83 -2.79
CA LYS A 366 -10.58 9.03 -2.76
C LYS A 366 -9.94 8.38 -3.99
N TYR A 367 -9.00 9.06 -4.62
CA TYR A 367 -8.35 8.70 -5.89
C TYR A 367 -9.24 8.78 -7.14
N LEU A 368 -10.51 9.14 -7.03
CA LEU A 368 -11.37 9.30 -8.22
C LEU A 368 -11.47 10.79 -8.60
N ASP A 369 -10.92 11.13 -9.75
CA ASP A 369 -11.23 12.37 -10.44
C ASP A 369 -12.61 12.27 -11.13
N PRO A 370 -13.26 13.38 -11.54
CA PRO A 370 -14.34 13.32 -12.50
C PRO A 370 -13.92 12.54 -13.76
N LYS A 371 -14.80 11.69 -14.31
CA LYS A 371 -14.47 10.85 -15.49
C LYS A 371 -13.97 11.66 -16.68
N THR A 372 -14.44 12.89 -16.82
CA THR A 372 -14.02 13.82 -17.88
C THR A 372 -12.55 14.21 -17.81
N GLN A 373 -11.86 13.94 -16.71
CA GLN A 373 -10.41 14.14 -16.57
C GLN A 373 -9.58 13.07 -17.30
N TYR A 374 -10.20 11.95 -17.66
CA TYR A 374 -9.53 10.84 -18.33
C TYR A 374 -10.09 10.65 -19.74
N ALA A 375 -9.23 10.36 -20.70
CA ALA A 375 -9.66 9.86 -22.00
C ALA A 375 -10.26 8.45 -21.86
N ASP A 376 -9.68 7.66 -20.96
CA ASP A 376 -10.14 6.33 -20.57
C ASP A 376 -9.80 6.11 -19.08
N VAL A 377 -10.79 5.78 -18.24
CA VAL A 377 -10.60 5.48 -16.82
C VAL A 377 -9.78 4.21 -16.56
N TRP A 378 -9.57 3.41 -17.61
CA TRP A 378 -8.72 2.21 -17.59
C TRP A 378 -7.27 2.48 -18.00
N ASP A 379 -6.98 3.68 -18.51
CA ASP A 379 -5.65 4.12 -18.94
C ASP A 379 -5.28 5.43 -18.23
N THR A 380 -5.03 5.35 -16.92
CA THR A 380 -4.77 6.54 -16.10
C THR A 380 -3.32 6.67 -15.68
N GLU A 381 -2.89 7.92 -15.40
CA GLU A 381 -1.59 8.23 -14.78
C GLU A 381 -1.74 8.62 -13.31
N ALA A 382 -2.79 8.12 -12.63
CA ALA A 382 -2.94 8.29 -11.20
C ALA A 382 -1.77 7.67 -10.44
N CYS A 383 -1.29 8.35 -9.40
CA CYS A 383 -0.11 7.97 -8.65
C CYS A 383 -0.47 7.61 -7.19
N PRO A 384 -0.78 6.36 -6.86
CA PRO A 384 -1.07 5.96 -5.49
C PRO A 384 0.08 6.32 -4.54
N ILE A 385 -0.28 6.95 -3.43
CA ILE A 385 0.69 7.46 -2.45
C ILE A 385 1.13 6.31 -1.54
N VAL A 386 2.45 6.13 -1.42
CA VAL A 386 3.06 5.13 -0.51
C VAL A 386 3.29 5.73 0.87
N PHE A 387 3.82 6.97 0.92
CA PHE A 387 4.08 7.71 2.15
C PHE A 387 3.70 9.17 1.99
N ARG A 388 3.06 9.75 3.00
CA ARG A 388 2.71 11.17 3.05
C ARG A 388 2.88 11.77 4.44
N TYR A 389 2.99 13.08 4.51
CA TYR A 389 3.39 13.79 5.73
C TYR A 389 2.39 13.63 6.89
N ALA A 390 1.09 13.48 6.64
CA ALA A 390 0.13 13.19 7.71
C ALA A 390 0.46 11.88 8.44
N GLU A 391 0.98 10.84 7.75
CA GLU A 391 1.43 9.61 8.40
C GLU A 391 2.61 9.87 9.34
N VAL A 392 3.51 10.77 8.97
CA VAL A 392 4.65 11.16 9.82
C VAL A 392 4.15 11.79 11.12
N LEU A 393 3.21 12.74 11.00
CA LEU A 393 2.67 13.44 12.18
C LEU A 393 1.92 12.50 13.12
N LEU A 394 1.03 11.65 12.58
CA LEU A 394 0.24 10.72 13.39
C LEU A 394 1.09 9.56 13.93
N THR A 395 2.15 9.13 13.22
CA THR A 395 3.11 8.15 13.75
C THR A 395 3.92 8.72 14.89
N TRP A 396 4.40 9.98 14.76
CA TRP A 396 5.07 10.67 15.84
C TRP A 396 4.17 10.78 17.07
N ALA A 397 2.92 11.19 16.88
CA ALA A 397 1.95 11.34 17.96
C ALA A 397 1.63 10.01 18.65
N GLU A 398 1.43 8.94 17.88
CA GLU A 398 1.18 7.60 18.41
C GLU A 398 2.37 7.10 19.21
N ALA A 399 3.57 7.16 18.63
CA ALA A 399 4.79 6.67 19.26
C ALA A 399 5.11 7.46 20.56
N GLU A 400 4.99 8.79 20.55
CA GLU A 400 5.21 9.61 21.75
C GLU A 400 4.18 9.32 22.83
N ASN A 401 2.89 9.19 22.46
CA ASN A 401 1.87 8.81 23.44
C ASN A 401 2.14 7.42 24.03
N GLU A 402 2.60 6.45 23.24
CA GLU A 402 2.92 5.11 23.73
C GLU A 402 4.17 5.10 24.64
N LEU A 403 5.11 5.98 24.44
CA LEU A 403 6.31 6.12 25.30
C LEU A 403 6.01 6.90 26.57
N ASN A 404 5.46 8.10 26.44
CA ASN A 404 5.44 9.10 27.49
C ASN A 404 4.03 9.56 27.90
N GLY A 405 2.98 9.20 27.14
CA GLY A 405 1.62 9.67 27.37
C GLY A 405 1.32 11.04 26.73
N PRO A 406 0.19 11.66 27.11
CA PRO A 406 -0.24 12.93 26.56
C PRO A 406 0.74 14.06 26.83
N SER A 407 0.96 14.92 25.83
CA SER A 407 1.75 16.14 25.94
C SER A 407 1.27 17.20 24.95
N ALA A 408 1.62 18.46 25.16
CA ALA A 408 1.28 19.55 24.25
C ALA A 408 1.74 19.26 22.80
N ASN A 409 2.88 18.61 22.63
CA ASN A 409 3.40 18.26 21.32
C ASN A 409 2.57 17.15 20.66
N VAL A 410 2.10 16.14 21.40
CA VAL A 410 1.23 15.09 20.87
C VAL A 410 -0.07 15.69 20.35
N TYR A 411 -0.72 16.54 21.14
CA TYR A 411 -1.94 17.22 20.72
C TYR A 411 -1.69 18.08 19.47
N ALA A 412 -0.60 18.86 19.46
CA ALA A 412 -0.28 19.71 18.31
C ALA A 412 -0.09 18.94 16.99
N MET A 413 0.49 17.72 17.03
CA MET A 413 0.63 16.90 15.83
C MET A 413 -0.73 16.39 15.31
N ILE A 414 -1.63 15.98 16.21
CA ILE A 414 -2.98 15.55 15.87
C ILE A 414 -3.79 16.75 15.35
N ASP A 415 -3.71 17.90 16.02
CA ASP A 415 -4.47 19.11 15.67
C ASP A 415 -4.14 19.63 14.27
N LYS A 416 -2.87 19.54 13.83
CA LYS A 416 -2.49 19.87 12.46
C LYS A 416 -3.32 19.09 11.43
N VAL A 417 -3.52 17.78 11.65
CA VAL A 417 -4.28 16.91 10.76
C VAL A 417 -5.77 17.22 10.83
N ARG A 418 -6.32 17.40 12.03
CA ARG A 418 -7.74 17.67 12.27
C ARG A 418 -8.18 19.03 11.71
N THR A 419 -7.47 20.08 12.11
CA THR A 419 -7.84 21.46 11.75
C THR A 419 -7.70 21.77 10.26
N ARG A 420 -6.82 21.05 9.53
CA ARG A 420 -6.72 21.16 8.08
C ARG A 420 -8.06 20.97 7.37
N VAL A 421 -8.92 20.09 7.88
CA VAL A 421 -10.23 19.76 7.29
C VAL A 421 -11.40 20.38 8.09
N GLY A 422 -11.12 21.29 9.01
CA GLY A 422 -12.15 21.99 9.79
C GLY A 422 -12.70 21.21 10.98
N MET A 423 -12.06 20.09 11.35
CA MET A 423 -12.40 19.40 12.60
C MET A 423 -11.88 20.18 13.81
N PRO A 424 -12.57 20.13 14.96
CA PRO A 424 -12.11 20.78 16.18
C PRO A 424 -10.79 20.19 16.65
N ALA A 425 -9.95 21.02 17.29
CA ALA A 425 -8.76 20.59 17.99
C ALA A 425 -9.11 19.56 19.08
N VAL A 426 -8.13 18.78 19.50
CA VAL A 426 -8.30 17.76 20.54
C VAL A 426 -8.77 18.37 21.86
N ASP A 427 -9.86 17.88 22.40
CA ASP A 427 -10.27 18.21 23.77
C ASP A 427 -9.30 17.57 24.78
N GLN A 428 -8.33 18.35 25.22
CA GLN A 428 -7.29 17.90 26.15
C GLN A 428 -7.84 17.51 27.52
N SER A 429 -9.02 18.02 27.92
CA SER A 429 -9.66 17.63 29.17
C SER A 429 -10.26 16.22 29.09
N LYS A 430 -10.78 15.84 27.93
CA LYS A 430 -11.35 14.53 27.61
C LYS A 430 -10.24 13.48 27.38
N TYR A 431 -9.24 13.82 26.58
CA TYR A 431 -8.16 12.91 26.16
C TYR A 431 -6.87 13.09 26.95
N ASN A 432 -7.00 13.17 28.27
CA ASN A 432 -5.94 13.51 29.24
C ASN A 432 -5.15 12.32 29.80
N THR A 433 -5.42 11.11 29.36
CA THR A 433 -4.67 9.91 29.72
C THR A 433 -4.15 9.20 28.49
N LYS A 434 -3.07 8.40 28.65
CA LYS A 434 -2.45 7.61 27.57
C LYS A 434 -3.48 6.77 26.83
N ASP A 435 -4.36 6.08 27.55
CA ASP A 435 -5.34 5.17 26.94
C ASP A 435 -6.43 5.93 26.17
N LYS A 436 -6.98 7.01 26.74
CA LYS A 436 -7.97 7.83 26.05
C LYS A 436 -7.40 8.46 24.78
N LEU A 437 -6.16 8.97 24.86
CA LEU A 437 -5.50 9.59 23.71
C LEU A 437 -5.12 8.54 22.66
N ARG A 438 -4.75 7.32 23.08
CA ARG A 438 -4.55 6.18 22.17
C ARG A 438 -5.78 5.90 21.34
N GLU A 439 -6.97 5.85 21.96
CA GLU A 439 -8.23 5.60 21.23
C GLU A 439 -8.55 6.74 20.24
N LEU A 440 -8.29 7.99 20.60
CA LEU A 440 -8.41 9.11 19.66
C LEU A 440 -7.43 8.97 18.48
N ILE A 441 -6.14 8.70 18.75
CA ILE A 441 -5.13 8.55 17.70
C ILE A 441 -5.50 7.42 16.73
N ARG A 442 -5.97 6.28 17.24
CA ARG A 442 -6.42 5.15 16.43
C ARG A 442 -7.58 5.51 15.52
N ARG A 443 -8.55 6.25 16.04
CA ARG A 443 -9.70 6.74 15.29
C ARG A 443 -9.29 7.78 14.25
N GLU A 444 -8.40 8.71 14.63
CA GLU A 444 -7.86 9.74 13.74
C GLU A 444 -7.09 9.10 12.57
N ARG A 445 -6.24 8.09 12.83
CA ARG A 445 -5.57 7.31 11.79
C ARG A 445 -6.58 6.63 10.86
N GLY A 446 -7.64 6.05 11.42
CA GLY A 446 -8.70 5.43 10.64
C GLY A 446 -9.41 6.42 9.71
N SER A 447 -9.73 7.62 10.20
CA SER A 447 -10.41 8.67 9.42
C SER A 447 -9.49 9.27 8.36
N GLU A 448 -8.23 9.49 8.69
CA GLU A 448 -7.25 10.12 7.81
C GLU A 448 -6.80 9.19 6.66
N PHE A 449 -6.58 7.90 6.96
CA PHE A 449 -5.96 6.96 6.02
C PHE A 449 -6.92 5.95 5.40
N ALA A 450 -8.23 6.09 5.58
CA ALA A 450 -9.21 5.23 4.92
C ALA A 450 -8.99 5.23 3.39
N GLY A 451 -8.89 4.05 2.78
CA GLY A 451 -8.63 3.89 1.35
C GLY A 451 -7.17 4.00 0.93
N GLU A 452 -6.22 3.96 1.88
CA GLU A 452 -4.77 4.05 1.60
C GLU A 452 -3.99 2.77 1.95
N GLY A 453 -4.70 1.69 2.32
CA GLY A 453 -4.08 0.39 2.58
C GLY A 453 -3.37 0.25 3.95
N LEU A 454 -3.57 1.18 4.89
CA LEU A 454 -2.88 1.14 6.18
C LEU A 454 -3.70 0.44 7.28
N ARG A 455 -5.03 0.38 7.15
CA ARG A 455 -5.93 -0.08 8.22
C ARG A 455 -5.63 -1.51 8.69
N ARG A 456 -5.35 -2.46 7.76
CA ARG A 456 -5.08 -3.84 8.16
C ARG A 456 -3.87 -3.94 9.08
N ALA A 457 -2.78 -3.25 8.79
CA ALA A 457 -1.61 -3.26 9.64
C ALA A 457 -1.89 -2.65 11.02
N ASP A 458 -2.66 -1.57 11.07
CA ASP A 458 -3.04 -0.90 12.30
C ASP A 458 -3.85 -1.84 13.22
N ILE A 459 -4.89 -2.51 12.72
CA ILE A 459 -5.69 -3.44 13.54
C ILE A 459 -4.95 -4.73 13.95
N LEU A 460 -3.92 -5.14 13.18
CA LEU A 460 -3.08 -6.29 13.52
C LEU A 460 -2.03 -5.98 14.60
N ARG A 461 -1.52 -4.73 14.67
CA ARG A 461 -0.50 -4.32 15.63
C ARG A 461 -1.08 -3.73 16.92
N TRP A 462 -2.29 -3.20 16.88
CA TRP A 462 -2.95 -2.67 18.05
C TRP A 462 -3.54 -3.77 18.90
N THR A 463 -3.45 -3.58 20.21
CA THR A 463 -4.10 -4.48 21.21
C THR A 463 -5.13 -3.72 22.02
N SER A 464 -6.20 -4.40 22.39
CA SER A 464 -7.21 -3.94 23.34
C SER A 464 -7.62 -5.11 24.22
N ASN A 465 -7.63 -4.91 25.53
CA ASN A 465 -7.94 -5.97 26.50
C ASN A 465 -7.13 -7.29 26.29
N GLY A 466 -5.85 -7.15 25.91
CA GLY A 466 -4.94 -8.29 25.70
C GLY A 466 -5.12 -9.05 24.38
N LYS A 467 -5.99 -8.59 23.48
CA LYS A 467 -6.24 -9.19 22.16
C LYS A 467 -5.88 -8.20 21.06
N MET A 468 -5.53 -8.70 19.88
CA MET A 468 -5.42 -7.86 18.69
C MET A 468 -6.76 -7.20 18.37
N VAL A 469 -6.75 -5.93 17.97
CA VAL A 469 -7.98 -5.25 17.54
C VAL A 469 -8.65 -5.99 16.38
N ALA A 470 -7.88 -6.60 15.49
CA ALA A 470 -8.37 -7.44 14.40
C ALA A 470 -9.32 -8.57 14.88
N GLU A 471 -9.03 -9.19 16.04
CA GLU A 471 -9.88 -10.25 16.63
C GLU A 471 -11.27 -9.75 17.03
N THR A 472 -11.43 -8.45 17.22
CA THR A 472 -12.73 -7.83 17.52
C THR A 472 -13.43 -7.32 16.27
N VAL A 473 -12.70 -6.60 15.41
CA VAL A 473 -13.32 -5.88 14.30
C VAL A 473 -13.53 -6.73 13.03
N LEU A 474 -12.80 -7.86 12.90
CA LEU A 474 -12.89 -8.77 11.75
C LEU A 474 -13.72 -10.03 12.05
N ASN A 475 -14.50 -10.05 13.13
CA ASN A 475 -15.40 -11.13 13.44
C ASN A 475 -16.87 -10.69 13.38
N GLY A 476 -17.72 -11.57 12.86
CA GLY A 476 -19.16 -11.34 12.73
C GLY A 476 -19.60 -10.86 11.35
N PRO A 477 -20.87 -10.45 11.23
CA PRO A 477 -21.43 -10.08 9.94
C PRO A 477 -20.90 -8.73 9.44
N LEU A 478 -20.58 -8.68 8.15
CA LEU A 478 -20.49 -7.44 7.40
C LEU A 478 -21.86 -7.10 6.84
N ASN A 479 -22.39 -5.95 7.21
CA ASN A 479 -23.69 -5.48 6.77
C ASN A 479 -23.56 -4.25 5.87
N ARG A 480 -24.55 -4.07 4.98
CA ARG A 480 -24.81 -2.81 4.27
C ARG A 480 -26.08 -2.18 4.81
N ILE A 481 -26.20 -0.87 4.73
CA ILE A 481 -27.43 -0.15 5.01
C ILE A 481 -28.49 -0.43 3.93
N THR A 482 -29.76 -0.35 4.31
CA THR A 482 -30.94 -0.38 3.43
C THR A 482 -31.83 0.80 3.73
N GLY A 483 -32.58 1.27 2.73
CA GLY A 483 -33.44 2.45 2.88
C GLY A 483 -33.87 2.98 1.51
N THR A 484 -34.11 4.29 1.44
CA THR A 484 -34.52 4.99 0.22
C THR A 484 -33.79 6.33 0.07
N ILE A 485 -33.88 6.93 -1.11
CA ILE A 485 -33.34 8.28 -1.37
C ILE A 485 -34.48 9.30 -1.44
N ASN A 486 -34.45 10.27 -0.54
CA ASN A 486 -35.32 11.47 -0.59
C ASN A 486 -34.69 12.52 -1.52
N THR A 487 -35.07 12.50 -2.78
CA THR A 487 -34.55 13.44 -3.79
C THR A 487 -34.96 14.88 -3.57
N SER A 488 -35.97 15.14 -2.68
CA SER A 488 -36.43 16.49 -2.35
C SER A 488 -35.60 17.20 -1.30
N ALA A 489 -34.71 16.44 -0.58
CA ALA A 489 -33.81 17.04 0.39
C ALA A 489 -32.71 17.84 -0.32
N THR A 490 -32.58 19.12 0.06
CA THR A 490 -31.56 20.03 -0.50
C THR A 490 -30.16 19.72 0.02
N ASP A 491 -30.06 19.29 1.28
CA ASP A 491 -28.80 18.82 1.87
C ASP A 491 -28.51 17.38 1.40
N PRO A 492 -27.42 17.14 0.66
CA PRO A 492 -27.06 15.80 0.18
C PRO A 492 -26.92 14.76 1.30
N THR A 493 -26.50 15.19 2.51
CA THR A 493 -26.30 14.31 3.66
C THR A 493 -27.59 13.82 4.29
N MET A 494 -28.72 14.50 4.01
CA MET A 494 -30.09 14.18 4.48
C MET A 494 -30.89 13.38 3.45
N ARG A 495 -30.37 13.14 2.24
CA ARG A 495 -31.10 12.42 1.19
C ARG A 495 -31.25 10.93 1.46
N ALA A 496 -30.24 10.29 2.04
CA ALA A 496 -30.35 8.88 2.42
C ALA A 496 -31.22 8.76 3.68
N VAL A 497 -32.32 8.01 3.56
CA VAL A 497 -33.22 7.68 4.68
C VAL A 497 -33.04 6.19 4.96
N VAL A 498 -32.22 5.88 5.97
CA VAL A 498 -31.88 4.51 6.33
C VAL A 498 -32.98 3.90 7.20
N SER A 499 -33.45 2.71 6.83
CA SER A 499 -34.53 1.99 7.55
C SER A 499 -34.08 0.64 8.13
N GLY A 500 -32.85 0.20 7.81
CA GLY A 500 -32.34 -1.07 8.31
C GLY A 500 -30.99 -1.45 7.71
N SER A 501 -30.66 -2.73 7.81
CA SER A 501 -29.44 -3.29 7.25
C SER A 501 -29.65 -4.69 6.65
N SER A 502 -28.75 -5.09 5.77
CA SER A 502 -28.75 -6.42 5.13
C SER A 502 -27.35 -6.99 5.14
N LYS A 503 -27.23 -8.28 5.46
CA LYS A 503 -25.94 -8.98 5.51
C LYS A 503 -25.32 -9.11 4.12
N VAL A 504 -24.03 -8.81 4.02
CA VAL A 504 -23.19 -8.99 2.83
C VAL A 504 -22.42 -10.31 2.93
N GLU A 505 -21.70 -10.52 4.03
CA GLU A 505 -20.93 -11.75 4.32
C GLU A 505 -20.75 -11.94 5.81
N ASP A 506 -20.29 -13.13 6.23
CA ASP A 506 -19.75 -13.37 7.55
C ASP A 506 -18.22 -13.36 7.49
N ARG A 507 -17.58 -12.74 8.48
CA ARG A 507 -16.14 -12.65 8.62
C ARG A 507 -15.67 -13.41 9.85
N THR A 508 -14.54 -14.06 9.72
CA THR A 508 -13.90 -14.79 10.83
C THR A 508 -12.41 -14.47 10.84
N PHE A 509 -11.90 -14.07 12.00
CA PHE A 509 -10.49 -13.86 12.22
C PHE A 509 -10.05 -14.65 13.45
N GLN A 510 -9.03 -15.47 13.28
CA GLN A 510 -8.39 -16.22 14.37
C GLN A 510 -7.00 -15.63 14.62
N THR A 511 -6.46 -15.84 15.82
CA THR A 511 -5.16 -15.26 16.21
C THR A 511 -4.04 -15.60 15.23
N PHE A 512 -4.06 -16.80 14.63
CA PHE A 512 -3.04 -17.19 13.64
C PHE A 512 -3.14 -16.40 12.32
N ASN A 513 -4.30 -15.82 12.00
CA ASN A 513 -4.46 -14.94 10.82
C ASN A 513 -3.69 -13.61 10.93
N ARG A 514 -2.96 -13.43 12.06
CA ARG A 514 -1.94 -12.37 12.20
C ARG A 514 -0.94 -12.44 11.05
N TYR A 515 -0.53 -13.66 10.68
CA TYR A 515 0.32 -13.89 9.53
C TYR A 515 -0.50 -14.49 8.38
N LEU A 516 -0.12 -14.15 7.15
CA LEU A 516 -0.65 -14.82 5.96
C LEU A 516 -0.04 -16.22 5.82
N PRO A 517 -0.75 -17.17 5.20
CA PRO A 517 -0.15 -18.47 4.87
C PRO A 517 0.92 -18.28 3.79
N ILE A 518 2.03 -19.01 3.94
CA ILE A 518 2.99 -19.15 2.84
C ILE A 518 2.29 -19.93 1.73
N PRO A 519 2.27 -19.44 0.48
CA PRO A 519 1.59 -20.12 -0.61
C PRO A 519 2.11 -21.53 -0.85
N GLN A 520 1.20 -22.47 -1.14
CA GLN A 520 1.54 -23.88 -1.31
C GLN A 520 2.58 -24.11 -2.41
N TRP A 521 2.53 -23.31 -3.49
CA TRP A 521 3.52 -23.41 -4.57
C TRP A 521 4.94 -23.07 -4.11
N ASN A 522 5.12 -22.08 -3.22
CA ASN A 522 6.42 -21.76 -2.66
C ASN A 522 6.98 -22.88 -1.76
N ILE A 523 6.09 -23.54 -0.97
CA ILE A 523 6.49 -24.69 -0.15
C ILE A 523 6.85 -25.90 -1.04
N SER A 524 6.10 -26.11 -2.12
CA SER A 524 6.38 -27.19 -3.08
C SER A 524 7.72 -26.98 -3.78
N ASP A 525 8.05 -25.75 -4.14
CA ASP A 525 9.33 -25.40 -4.76
C ASP A 525 10.50 -25.46 -3.78
N ASN A 526 10.27 -25.10 -2.52
CA ASN A 526 11.28 -25.15 -1.46
C ASN A 526 10.75 -25.92 -0.23
N PRO A 527 10.97 -27.24 -0.18
CA PRO A 527 10.49 -28.08 0.92
C PRO A 527 11.14 -27.81 2.30
N LYS A 528 12.12 -26.91 2.38
CA LYS A 528 12.68 -26.42 3.64
C LYS A 528 11.85 -25.29 4.27
N LEU A 529 10.82 -24.80 3.57
CA LEU A 529 9.91 -23.78 4.11
C LEU A 529 8.90 -24.46 5.04
N GLU A 530 8.80 -23.94 6.25
CA GLU A 530 7.78 -24.31 7.21
C GLU A 530 6.60 -23.33 7.12
N GLN A 531 5.38 -23.86 7.12
CA GLN A 531 4.15 -23.07 7.12
C GLN A 531 3.99 -22.31 8.44
N ASN A 532 3.29 -21.17 8.40
CA ASN A 532 2.90 -20.47 9.61
C ASN A 532 1.92 -21.34 10.45
N PRO A 533 2.07 -21.34 11.80
CA PRO A 533 1.17 -22.09 12.69
C PRO A 533 -0.30 -21.75 12.45
N GLY A 534 -1.18 -22.74 12.55
CA GLY A 534 -2.62 -22.60 12.35
C GLY A 534 -3.11 -22.86 10.93
N TYR A 535 -2.24 -22.85 9.95
CA TYR A 535 -2.56 -23.25 8.58
C TYR A 535 -2.19 -24.73 8.34
N ALA A 536 -3.00 -25.42 7.54
CA ALA A 536 -2.68 -26.79 7.14
C ALA A 536 -1.35 -26.85 6.37
N LYS A 537 -0.63 -27.97 6.56
CA LYS A 537 0.64 -28.22 5.84
C LYS A 537 0.36 -28.69 4.43
#